data_7475178453e3abef7cfcd9e4b44611d0
#
_entry.id   7475178453e3abef7cfcd9e4b44611d0
#
_cell.length_a   1.000
_cell.length_b   1.000
_cell.length_c   1.000
_cell.angle_alpha   90.00
_cell.angle_beta   90.00
_cell.angle_gamma   90.00
#
_symmetry.space_group_name_H-M   'P 1'
#
loop_
_entity.id
_entity.type
_entity.pdbx_description
1 polymer ?
#
loop_
_entity_poly.entity_id
_entity_poly.type
_entity_poly.pdbx_seq_one_letter_code
_entity_poly.pdbx_strand_id
1 'polypeptide(L)'
;RDCLLSRGLGDVYKRQELEKLSAFVDNREITEDDIELLVSKKAEANVFDLTKSVSQNNYDRALKILHVLLEKKEEPVAILSLLASNYIDMYRVKVAKNSGVPTNQIAELFDYKRKEFRLNLASKACDNYSVKDLRKYISFLKEIDLKLKSSKDDNKILLEELLVKISPQFSK
;
A
#
# COMPACT_ATOMS: atom_id res chain seq x y z
N ARG A 1 22.94 11.32 -30.20
CA ARG A 1 21.61 11.87 -30.59
C ARG A 1 20.48 11.46 -29.61
N ASP A 2 20.64 10.38 -28.81
CA ASP A 2 19.59 9.86 -27.91
C ASP A 2 19.49 10.61 -26.57
N CYS A 3 20.48 11.41 -26.21
CA CYS A 3 20.50 12.11 -24.92
C CYS A 3 19.54 13.33 -24.85
N LEU A 4 19.16 13.92 -25.98
CA LEU A 4 18.26 15.08 -26.03
C LEU A 4 16.78 14.71 -25.91
N LEU A 5 16.40 13.55 -26.44
CA LEU A 5 15.02 13.02 -26.32
C LEU A 5 14.70 12.59 -24.91
N SER A 6 15.67 12.00 -24.18
CA SER A 6 15.47 11.61 -22.79
C SER A 6 15.31 12.80 -21.83
N ARG A 7 15.97 13.94 -22.11
CA ARG A 7 15.80 15.18 -21.34
C ARG A 7 14.42 15.80 -21.55
N GLY A 8 13.92 15.84 -22.80
CA GLY A 8 12.60 16.40 -23.10
C GLY A 8 11.45 15.62 -22.47
N LEU A 9 11.52 14.28 -22.48
CA LEU A 9 10.55 13.42 -21.78
C LEU A 9 10.59 13.65 -20.27
N GLY A 10 11.78 13.75 -19.68
CA GLY A 10 11.92 14.04 -18.24
C GLY A 10 11.28 15.37 -17.83
N ASP A 11 11.39 16.41 -18.67
CA ASP A 11 10.81 17.72 -18.39
C ASP A 11 9.28 17.76 -18.55
N VAL A 12 8.72 16.99 -19.49
CA VAL A 12 7.27 16.81 -19.60
C VAL A 12 6.69 16.14 -18.35
N TYR A 13 7.32 15.06 -17.87
CA TYR A 13 6.90 14.39 -16.64
C TYR A 13 7.02 15.29 -15.41
N LYS A 14 8.13 16.05 -15.29
CA LYS A 14 8.29 17.01 -14.19
C LYS A 14 7.22 18.09 -14.21
N ARG A 15 6.88 18.62 -15.38
CA ARG A 15 5.81 19.61 -15.51
C ARG A 15 4.47 19.05 -15.08
N GLN A 16 4.12 17.84 -15.52
CA GLN A 16 2.87 17.17 -15.12
C GLN A 16 2.78 16.91 -13.61
N GLU A 17 3.89 16.50 -12.98
CA GLU A 17 3.90 16.30 -11.53
C GLU A 17 3.83 17.64 -10.76
N LEU A 18 4.43 18.72 -11.27
CA LEU A 18 4.29 20.07 -10.71
C LEU A 18 2.87 20.63 -10.87
N GLU A 19 2.22 20.39 -12.00
CA GLU A 19 0.81 20.78 -12.22
C GLU A 19 -0.12 20.05 -11.25
N LYS A 20 0.13 18.75 -10.98
CA LYS A 20 -0.62 18.00 -9.98
C LYS A 20 -0.38 18.52 -8.56
N LEU A 21 0.86 18.85 -8.21
CA LEU A 21 1.20 19.48 -6.93
C LEU A 21 0.52 20.83 -6.77
N SER A 22 0.57 21.68 -7.79
CA SER A 22 -0.07 22.99 -7.79
C SER A 22 -1.59 22.86 -7.60
N ALA A 23 -2.25 21.93 -8.29
CA ALA A 23 -3.66 21.64 -8.10
C ALA A 23 -3.99 21.07 -6.71
N PHE A 24 -3.05 20.32 -6.13
CA PHE A 24 -3.24 19.73 -4.79
C PHE A 24 -3.18 20.78 -3.68
N VAL A 25 -2.34 21.82 -3.83
CA VAL A 25 -2.14 22.87 -2.81
C VAL A 25 -3.05 24.10 -2.97
N ASP A 26 -3.94 24.06 -3.96
CA ASP A 26 -4.95 25.14 -4.21
C ASP A 26 -4.32 26.56 -4.25
N ASN A 27 -3.26 26.73 -5.07
CA ASN A 27 -2.52 27.96 -5.31
C ASN A 27 -1.75 28.57 -4.12
N ARG A 28 -1.53 27.83 -3.02
CA ARG A 28 -0.56 28.21 -2.00
C ARG A 28 0.85 27.73 -2.32
N GLU A 29 1.84 28.17 -1.59
CA GLU A 29 3.22 27.69 -1.72
C GLU A 29 3.32 26.18 -1.46
N ILE A 30 4.04 25.47 -2.34
CA ILE A 30 4.30 24.02 -2.22
C ILE A 30 5.37 23.80 -1.15
N THR A 31 5.05 23.04 -0.12
CA THR A 31 5.97 22.65 0.94
C THR A 31 6.53 21.24 0.73
N GLU A 32 7.61 20.91 1.42
CA GLU A 32 8.16 19.54 1.43
C GLU A 32 7.10 18.52 1.92
N ASP A 33 6.30 18.89 2.91
CA ASP A 33 5.20 18.06 3.43
C ASP A 33 4.15 17.74 2.36
N ASP A 34 3.88 18.65 1.43
CA ASP A 34 2.94 18.43 0.33
C ASP A 34 3.49 17.42 -0.66
N ILE A 35 4.78 17.47 -0.93
CA ILE A 35 5.47 16.53 -1.81
C ILE A 35 5.45 15.14 -1.17
N GLU A 36 5.83 15.01 0.09
CA GLU A 36 5.79 13.74 0.83
C GLU A 36 4.38 13.16 0.88
N LEU A 37 3.38 14.00 1.14
CA LEU A 37 1.98 13.57 1.20
C LEU A 37 1.48 13.07 -0.17
N LEU A 38 1.86 13.70 -1.28
CA LEU A 38 1.45 13.28 -2.61
C LEU A 38 2.14 11.97 -3.03
N VAL A 39 3.44 11.83 -2.75
CA VAL A 39 4.23 10.61 -3.02
C VAL A 39 3.70 9.45 -2.17
N SER A 40 3.48 9.66 -0.89
CA SER A 40 2.96 8.62 0.00
C SER A 40 1.55 8.18 -0.41
N LYS A 41 0.67 9.10 -0.78
CA LYS A 41 -0.68 8.76 -1.29
C LYS A 41 -0.63 7.91 -2.55
N LYS A 42 0.31 8.17 -3.46
CA LYS A 42 0.46 7.39 -4.71
C LYS A 42 0.96 5.98 -4.43
N ALA A 43 1.97 5.83 -3.56
CA ALA A 43 2.47 4.53 -3.12
C ALA A 43 1.40 3.76 -2.35
N GLU A 44 0.70 4.40 -1.41
CA GLU A 44 -0.43 3.81 -0.68
C GLU A 44 -1.53 3.33 -1.64
N ALA A 45 -1.91 4.12 -2.65
CA ALA A 45 -2.93 3.73 -3.63
C ALA A 45 -2.52 2.48 -4.42
N ASN A 46 -1.25 2.40 -4.87
CA ASN A 46 -0.74 1.22 -5.57
C ASN A 46 -0.76 -0.03 -4.67
N VAL A 47 -0.41 0.11 -3.39
CA VAL A 47 -0.44 -1.01 -2.44
C VAL A 47 -1.87 -1.40 -2.07
N PHE A 48 -2.82 -0.46 -2.05
CA PHE A 48 -4.25 -0.80 -1.94
C PHE A 48 -4.74 -1.61 -3.14
N ASP A 49 -4.35 -1.23 -4.35
CA ASP A 49 -4.67 -1.98 -5.57
C ASP A 49 -4.03 -3.38 -5.55
N LEU A 50 -2.80 -3.51 -5.05
CA LEU A 50 -2.13 -4.78 -4.82
C LEU A 50 -2.94 -5.65 -3.85
N THR A 51 -3.28 -5.12 -2.66
CA THR A 51 -4.07 -5.82 -1.65
C THR A 51 -5.44 -6.25 -2.19
N LYS A 52 -6.10 -5.37 -2.94
CA LYS A 52 -7.38 -5.68 -3.59
C LYS A 52 -7.25 -6.81 -4.61
N SER A 53 -6.20 -6.81 -5.42
CA SER A 53 -5.96 -7.87 -6.40
C SER A 53 -5.74 -9.22 -5.72
N VAL A 54 -4.99 -9.25 -4.61
CA VAL A 54 -4.80 -10.46 -3.79
C VAL A 54 -6.14 -10.94 -3.21
N SER A 55 -6.97 -10.04 -2.67
CA SER A 55 -8.26 -10.39 -2.09
C SER A 55 -9.26 -10.94 -3.09
N GLN A 56 -9.09 -10.59 -4.36
CA GLN A 56 -9.90 -11.06 -5.48
C GLN A 56 -9.32 -12.31 -6.16
N ASN A 57 -8.25 -12.91 -5.60
CA ASN A 57 -7.48 -14.02 -6.19
C ASN A 57 -6.93 -13.72 -7.60
N ASN A 58 -6.72 -12.44 -7.92
CA ASN A 58 -6.15 -12.01 -9.20
C ASN A 58 -4.63 -11.85 -9.05
N TYR A 59 -3.92 -12.99 -9.02
CA TYR A 59 -2.47 -13.03 -8.78
C TYR A 59 -1.66 -12.41 -9.90
N ASP A 60 -2.07 -12.60 -11.15
CA ASP A 60 -1.37 -12.01 -12.30
C ASP A 60 -1.34 -10.49 -12.19
N ARG A 61 -2.45 -9.90 -11.78
CA ARG A 61 -2.53 -8.46 -11.53
C ARG A 61 -1.72 -8.05 -10.30
N ALA A 62 -1.79 -8.82 -9.22
CA ALA A 62 -1.04 -8.55 -8.00
C ALA A 62 0.48 -8.56 -8.27
N LEU A 63 0.98 -9.59 -8.96
CA LEU A 63 2.38 -9.69 -9.34
C LEU A 63 2.81 -8.55 -10.28
N LYS A 64 1.98 -8.19 -11.27
CA LYS A 64 2.27 -7.04 -12.14
C LYS A 64 2.40 -5.74 -11.36
N ILE A 65 1.51 -5.48 -10.40
CA ILE A 65 1.59 -4.28 -9.54
C ILE A 65 2.86 -4.31 -8.70
N LEU A 66 3.18 -5.45 -8.08
CA LEU A 66 4.41 -5.61 -7.30
C LEU A 66 5.65 -5.35 -8.14
N HIS A 67 5.74 -5.94 -9.35
CA HIS A 67 6.87 -5.75 -10.25
C HIS A 67 7.01 -4.28 -10.66
N VAL A 68 5.90 -3.60 -10.99
CA VAL A 68 5.93 -2.17 -11.32
C VAL A 68 6.42 -1.32 -10.15
N LEU A 69 6.06 -1.66 -8.91
CA LEU A 69 6.58 -0.98 -7.72
C LEU A 69 8.11 -1.16 -7.60
N LEU A 70 8.60 -2.39 -7.76
CA LEU A 70 10.02 -2.71 -7.68
C LEU A 70 10.81 -2.08 -8.84
N GLU A 71 10.28 -2.06 -10.07
CA GLU A 71 10.88 -1.38 -11.23
C GLU A 71 11.00 0.14 -11.02
N LYS A 72 10.06 0.74 -10.30
CA LYS A 72 10.12 2.15 -9.88
C LYS A 72 11.09 2.39 -8.73
N LYS A 73 11.84 1.35 -8.32
CA LYS A 73 12.80 1.39 -7.21
C LYS A 73 12.16 1.72 -5.86
N GLU A 74 10.88 1.39 -5.69
CA GLU A 74 10.27 1.42 -4.37
C GLU A 74 10.96 0.37 -3.48
N GLU A 75 11.36 0.77 -2.29
CA GLU A 75 12.08 -0.09 -1.36
C GLU A 75 11.19 -1.26 -0.90
N PRO A 76 11.65 -2.52 -0.96
CA PRO A 76 10.88 -3.69 -0.55
C PRO A 76 10.30 -3.59 0.86
N VAL A 77 11.06 -3.02 1.79
CA VAL A 77 10.63 -2.79 3.17
C VAL A 77 9.50 -1.75 3.24
N ALA A 78 9.53 -0.72 2.38
CA ALA A 78 8.46 0.27 2.30
C ALA A 78 7.16 -0.35 1.75
N ILE A 79 7.26 -1.16 0.68
CA ILE A 79 6.12 -1.91 0.14
C ILE A 79 5.51 -2.81 1.22
N LEU A 80 6.35 -3.57 1.94
CA LEU A 80 5.90 -4.44 3.02
C LEU A 80 5.23 -3.65 4.15
N SER A 81 5.78 -2.50 4.55
CA SER A 81 5.23 -1.65 5.60
C SER A 81 3.84 -1.11 5.23
N LEU A 82 3.64 -0.72 3.96
CA LEU A 82 2.34 -0.30 3.46
C LEU A 82 1.33 -1.46 3.41
N LEU A 83 1.77 -2.66 2.97
CA LEU A 83 0.94 -3.87 3.04
C LEU A 83 0.53 -4.18 4.48
N ALA A 84 1.48 -4.18 5.41
CA ALA A 84 1.22 -4.43 6.83
C ALA A 84 0.21 -3.41 7.40
N SER A 85 0.38 -2.14 7.08
CA SER A 85 -0.57 -1.09 7.45
C SER A 85 -1.98 -1.37 6.93
N ASN A 86 -2.12 -1.79 5.66
CA ASN A 86 -3.42 -2.13 5.08
C ASN A 86 -4.09 -3.31 5.80
N TYR A 87 -3.35 -4.38 6.08
CA TYR A 87 -3.90 -5.55 6.78
C TYR A 87 -4.26 -5.23 8.25
N ILE A 88 -3.48 -4.37 8.92
CA ILE A 88 -3.80 -3.86 10.26
C ILE A 88 -5.08 -3.02 10.23
N ASP A 89 -5.23 -2.15 9.24
CA ASP A 89 -6.44 -1.33 9.09
C ASP A 89 -7.67 -2.21 8.83
N MET A 90 -7.56 -3.21 7.94
CA MET A 90 -8.63 -4.18 7.72
C MET A 90 -8.98 -4.96 9.00
N TYR A 91 -7.98 -5.37 9.78
CA TYR A 91 -8.18 -6.06 11.05
C TYR A 91 -8.93 -5.18 12.05
N ARG A 92 -8.50 -3.93 12.24
CA ARG A 92 -9.15 -2.95 13.13
C ARG A 92 -10.61 -2.74 12.75
N VAL A 93 -10.86 -2.49 11.47
CA VAL A 93 -12.21 -2.28 10.96
C VAL A 93 -13.08 -3.54 11.09
N LYS A 94 -12.52 -4.73 10.79
CA LYS A 94 -13.27 -5.99 10.91
C LYS A 94 -13.66 -6.29 12.35
N VAL A 95 -12.76 -6.09 13.30
CA VAL A 95 -13.05 -6.26 14.73
C VAL A 95 -14.11 -5.24 15.19
N ALA A 96 -13.99 -3.99 14.80
CA ALA A 96 -14.96 -2.95 15.13
C ALA A 96 -16.36 -3.27 14.58
N LYS A 97 -16.46 -3.65 13.29
CA LYS A 97 -17.74 -4.10 12.68
C LYS A 97 -18.37 -5.25 13.46
N ASN A 98 -17.57 -6.25 13.83
CA ASN A 98 -18.07 -7.41 14.61
C ASN A 98 -18.52 -7.03 16.02
N SER A 99 -17.99 -5.95 16.57
CA SER A 99 -18.34 -5.43 17.92
C SER A 99 -19.37 -4.29 17.89
N GLY A 100 -19.91 -3.94 16.70
CA GLY A 100 -20.85 -2.84 16.55
C GLY A 100 -20.25 -1.44 16.78
N VAL A 101 -18.92 -1.32 16.72
CA VAL A 101 -18.21 -0.05 16.91
C VAL A 101 -18.12 0.72 15.59
N PRO A 102 -18.55 1.98 15.52
CA PRO A 102 -18.48 2.81 14.32
C PRO A 102 -17.04 3.09 13.90
N THR A 103 -16.79 3.18 12.58
CA THR A 103 -15.46 3.38 12.01
C THR A 103 -14.81 4.72 12.42
N ASN A 104 -15.61 5.76 12.69
CA ASN A 104 -15.09 7.05 13.18
C ASN A 104 -14.41 6.93 14.55
N GLN A 105 -14.89 6.07 15.43
CA GLN A 105 -14.21 5.82 16.72
C GLN A 105 -12.82 5.19 16.52
N ILE A 106 -12.63 4.38 15.47
CA ILE A 106 -11.30 3.84 15.13
C ILE A 106 -10.35 4.98 14.75
N ALA A 107 -10.85 5.97 14.00
CA ALA A 107 -10.06 7.13 13.57
C ALA A 107 -9.54 7.93 14.77
N GLU A 108 -10.35 8.08 15.81
CA GLU A 108 -9.98 8.78 17.04
C GLU A 108 -8.98 7.98 17.89
N LEU A 109 -9.23 6.66 18.05
CA LEU A 109 -8.42 5.78 18.91
C LEU A 109 -7.00 5.55 18.38
N PHE A 110 -6.81 5.55 17.06
CA PHE A 110 -5.55 5.16 16.40
C PHE A 110 -4.90 6.27 15.58
N ASP A 111 -5.30 7.53 15.80
CA ASP A 111 -4.72 8.72 15.17
C ASP A 111 -4.64 8.65 13.63
N TYR A 112 -5.81 8.49 12.99
CA TYR A 112 -5.93 8.53 11.53
C TYR A 112 -6.11 9.95 10.97
N LYS A 113 -5.68 11.00 11.67
CA LYS A 113 -5.79 12.39 11.20
C LYS A 113 -5.24 12.50 9.77
N ARG A 114 -6.07 13.06 8.86
CA ARG A 114 -5.78 13.20 7.43
C ARG A 114 -5.61 11.88 6.64
N LYS A 115 -5.86 10.73 7.28
CA LYS A 115 -5.74 9.39 6.68
C LYS A 115 -7.01 8.55 6.80
N GLU A 116 -8.15 9.20 7.08
CA GLU A 116 -9.46 8.53 7.26
C GLU A 116 -9.88 7.75 6.00
N PHE A 117 -9.40 8.16 4.83
CA PHE A 117 -9.64 7.45 3.57
C PHE A 117 -9.16 5.99 3.62
N ARG A 118 -8.12 5.69 4.40
CA ARG A 118 -7.59 4.32 4.57
C ARG A 118 -8.61 3.42 5.25
N LEU A 119 -9.32 3.93 6.26
CA LEU A 119 -10.38 3.18 6.95
C LEU A 119 -11.56 2.88 6.02
N ASN A 120 -11.89 3.81 5.12
CA ASN A 120 -12.93 3.60 4.11
C ASN A 120 -12.54 2.49 3.11
N LEU A 121 -11.28 2.46 2.68
CA LEU A 121 -10.75 1.41 1.81
C LEU A 121 -10.69 0.07 2.54
N ALA A 122 -10.19 0.06 3.77
CA ALA A 122 -10.14 -1.12 4.62
C ALA A 122 -11.54 -1.69 4.91
N SER A 123 -12.54 -0.82 5.10
CA SER A 123 -13.93 -1.23 5.33
C SER A 123 -14.53 -2.00 4.15
N LYS A 124 -14.18 -1.62 2.92
CA LYS A 124 -14.62 -2.34 1.71
C LYS A 124 -13.85 -3.65 1.50
N ALA A 125 -12.57 -3.68 1.87
CA ALA A 125 -11.70 -4.83 1.64
C ALA A 125 -11.85 -5.92 2.71
N CYS A 126 -12.10 -5.54 3.98
CA CYS A 126 -12.12 -6.47 5.10
C CYS A 126 -13.26 -7.50 5.07
N ASP A 127 -14.29 -7.28 4.24
CA ASP A 127 -15.45 -8.19 4.18
C ASP A 127 -15.07 -9.56 3.59
N ASN A 128 -14.02 -9.62 2.76
CA ASN A 128 -13.50 -10.86 2.15
C ASN A 128 -12.69 -11.72 3.13
N TYR A 129 -12.44 -11.27 4.35
CA TYR A 129 -11.57 -11.93 5.31
C TYR A 129 -12.25 -12.17 6.65
N SER A 130 -11.90 -13.26 7.33
CA SER A 130 -12.22 -13.44 8.73
C SER A 130 -11.18 -12.73 9.63
N VAL A 131 -11.55 -12.48 10.89
CA VAL A 131 -10.61 -11.94 11.90
C VAL A 131 -9.42 -12.89 12.08
N LYS A 132 -9.65 -14.20 12.01
CA LYS A 132 -8.63 -15.25 12.13
C LYS A 132 -7.63 -15.16 10.96
N ASP A 133 -8.12 -15.00 9.73
CA ASP A 133 -7.28 -14.88 8.55
C ASP A 133 -6.42 -13.62 8.61
N LEU A 134 -7.00 -12.47 8.97
CA LEU A 134 -6.27 -11.23 9.10
C LEU A 134 -5.15 -11.32 10.14
N ARG A 135 -5.37 -11.99 11.29
CA ARG A 135 -4.32 -12.26 12.27
C ARG A 135 -3.20 -13.12 11.70
N LYS A 136 -3.56 -14.18 10.96
CA LYS A 136 -2.60 -15.08 10.32
C LYS A 136 -1.75 -14.31 9.29
N TYR A 137 -2.37 -13.46 8.47
CA TYR A 137 -1.67 -12.66 7.46
C TYR A 137 -0.74 -11.62 8.09
N ILE A 138 -1.16 -10.96 9.16
CA ILE A 138 -0.29 -10.05 9.92
C ILE A 138 0.93 -10.79 10.47
N SER A 139 0.79 -12.05 10.89
CA SER A 139 1.93 -12.87 11.32
C SER A 139 2.88 -13.20 10.18
N PHE A 140 2.37 -13.47 8.97
CA PHE A 140 3.21 -13.68 7.78
C PHE A 140 3.95 -12.41 7.37
N LEU A 141 3.28 -11.25 7.41
CA LEU A 141 3.91 -9.96 7.16
C LEU A 141 5.08 -9.71 8.12
N LYS A 142 4.91 -10.01 9.41
CA LYS A 142 5.98 -9.93 10.41
C LYS A 142 7.15 -10.88 10.10
N GLU A 143 6.87 -12.12 9.68
CA GLU A 143 7.91 -13.10 9.31
C GLU A 143 8.75 -12.57 8.14
N ILE A 144 8.10 -12.06 7.09
CA ILE A 144 8.79 -11.51 5.92
C ILE A 144 9.56 -10.23 6.27
N ASP A 145 9.05 -9.37 7.16
CA ASP A 145 9.79 -8.20 7.64
C ASP A 145 11.14 -8.58 8.27
N LEU A 146 11.14 -9.64 9.09
CA LEU A 146 12.37 -10.16 9.67
C LEU A 146 13.31 -10.73 8.60
N LYS A 147 12.78 -11.46 7.61
CA LYS A 147 13.59 -12.01 6.51
C LYS A 147 14.20 -10.92 5.65
N LEU A 148 13.43 -9.90 5.24
CA LEU A 148 13.93 -8.76 4.46
C LEU A 148 15.07 -8.01 5.15
N LYS A 149 15.10 -8.01 6.49
CA LYS A 149 16.11 -7.30 7.29
C LYS A 149 17.33 -8.15 7.65
N SER A 150 17.21 -9.47 7.67
CA SER A 150 18.23 -10.38 8.22
C SER A 150 18.78 -11.41 7.24
N SER A 151 18.05 -11.70 6.15
CA SER A 151 18.48 -12.73 5.20
C SER A 151 19.17 -12.13 3.98
N LYS A 152 19.89 -12.98 3.24
CA LYS A 152 20.48 -12.67 1.94
C LYS A 152 19.56 -13.10 0.77
N ASP A 153 18.32 -13.48 1.09
CA ASP A 153 17.37 -13.93 0.10
C ASP A 153 16.99 -12.77 -0.85
N ASP A 154 16.56 -13.11 -2.05
CA ASP A 154 16.09 -12.11 -3.00
C ASP A 154 14.79 -11.48 -2.47
N ASN A 155 14.85 -10.18 -2.22
CA ASN A 155 13.72 -9.40 -1.69
C ASN A 155 12.46 -9.50 -2.57
N LYS A 156 12.63 -9.64 -3.89
CA LYS A 156 11.53 -9.83 -4.83
C LYS A 156 10.84 -11.17 -4.57
N ILE A 157 11.61 -12.24 -4.45
CA ILE A 157 11.07 -13.59 -4.18
C ILE A 157 10.34 -13.63 -2.85
N LEU A 158 10.88 -12.99 -1.81
CA LEU A 158 10.23 -12.90 -0.51
C LEU A 158 8.87 -12.20 -0.58
N LEU A 159 8.76 -11.11 -1.35
CA LEU A 159 7.48 -10.41 -1.53
C LEU A 159 6.49 -11.21 -2.39
N GLU A 160 6.96 -11.91 -3.42
CA GLU A 160 6.12 -12.82 -4.23
C GLU A 160 5.58 -13.98 -3.39
N GLU A 161 6.43 -14.62 -2.56
CA GLU A 161 6.03 -15.67 -1.60
C GLU A 161 4.98 -15.13 -0.62
N LEU A 162 5.15 -13.92 -0.13
CA LEU A 162 4.19 -13.27 0.75
C LEU A 162 2.82 -13.15 0.09
N LEU A 163 2.74 -12.67 -1.17
CA LEU A 163 1.48 -12.49 -1.86
C LEU A 163 0.70 -13.81 -1.99
N VAL A 164 1.40 -14.91 -2.18
CA VAL A 164 0.79 -16.25 -2.19
C VAL A 164 0.26 -16.62 -0.80
N LYS A 165 1.06 -16.41 0.26
CA LYS A 165 0.70 -16.76 1.64
C LYS A 165 -0.49 -15.96 2.20
N ILE A 166 -0.64 -14.69 1.80
CA ILE A 166 -1.74 -13.82 2.26
C ILE A 166 -3.00 -13.91 1.39
N SER A 167 -3.02 -14.86 0.49
CA SER A 167 -4.17 -15.13 -0.36
C SER A 167 -5.24 -15.95 0.35
N PRO A 168 -6.53 -15.61 0.19
CA PRO A 168 -7.63 -16.40 0.70
C PRO A 168 -7.65 -17.84 0.16
N GLN A 169 -7.16 -18.05 -1.06
CA GLN A 169 -7.17 -19.34 -1.73
C GLN A 169 -6.22 -20.37 -1.10
N PHE A 170 -5.07 -19.90 -0.59
CA PHE A 170 -4.03 -20.76 0.01
C PHE A 170 -4.07 -20.76 1.54
N SER A 171 -5.09 -20.16 2.14
CA SER A 171 -5.21 -20.00 3.59
C SER A 171 -6.01 -21.09 4.29
N LYS A 172 -6.43 -22.12 3.52
CA LYS A 172 -7.18 -23.28 4.05
C LYS A 172 -6.27 -24.26 4.78
#